data_673a35406a17c4980747f7f95597c847
#
_entry.id   673a35406a17c4980747f7f95597c847
#
_cell.length_a   1.000
_cell.length_b   1.000
_cell.length_c   1.000
_cell.angle_alpha   90.00
_cell.angle_beta   90.00
_cell.angle_gamma   90.00
#
_symmetry.space_group_name_H-M   'P 1'
#
loop_
_entity.id
_entity.type
_entity.pdbx_description
1 polymer ?
#
loop_
_entity_poly.entity_id
_entity_poly.type
_entity_poly.pdbx_seq_one_letter_code
_entity_poly.pdbx_strand_id
1 'polypeptide(L)'
;MEDENFDLRQSKPFKITTILNIIIAILGIIILSYYLLSAPNENKIATIHVSSGESLNSITSDIESKNTVRYSSVLKFFVILFKSDRQITTGDYLFEKNQPVFKIAWQIARGNHNVNPIKITFKEGITNEEMATILADKLPGFRRDLFLTNIDTKQGYLFPDTYSFYPLTTTEEIVNTLSSNFKKRISLLNSKINSSGKSLSDIVTMASILEKEAAGKDDAPIISGILWNRIKMGMPLQVDAAMSTYKTKGLPDEPISNPGLSTIDASLNPISSTYLFYLHDKNGVVHFSKTYQEHKLNINRYLK
;
A
#
# COMPACT_ATOMS: atom_id res chain seq x y z
N MET A 1 32.21 -48.14 79.92
CA MET A 1 30.99 -48.33 79.15
C MET A 1 30.31 -46.93 79.17
N GLU A 2 30.60 -46.12 78.21
CA GLU A 2 29.99 -44.79 78.06
C GLU A 2 28.78 -44.91 77.18
N ASP A 3 27.63 -44.57 77.74
CA ASP A 3 26.36 -44.48 77.03
C ASP A 3 26.37 -43.25 76.11
N GLU A 4 26.43 -43.43 74.81
CA GLU A 4 26.22 -42.37 73.82
C GLU A 4 24.76 -42.00 73.83
N ASN A 5 24.40 -40.90 74.48
CA ASN A 5 23.11 -40.26 74.36
C ASN A 5 22.98 -39.66 72.95
N PHE A 6 22.28 -40.37 72.05
CA PHE A 6 21.89 -39.91 70.75
C PHE A 6 20.79 -38.84 70.91
N ASP A 7 21.19 -37.57 70.87
CA ASP A 7 20.33 -36.41 70.92
C ASP A 7 19.54 -36.31 69.58
N LEU A 8 18.35 -36.87 69.57
CA LEU A 8 17.40 -36.65 68.51
C LEU A 8 16.96 -35.18 68.50
N ARG A 9 17.74 -34.32 67.79
CA ARG A 9 17.33 -32.95 67.50
C ARG A 9 15.91 -32.97 66.97
N GLN A 10 14.97 -32.49 67.81
CA GLN A 10 13.60 -32.23 67.45
C GLN A 10 13.54 -31.28 66.21
N SER A 11 13.29 -31.81 65.07
CA SER A 11 12.85 -31.02 63.95
C SER A 11 11.60 -30.25 64.36
N LYS A 12 11.71 -28.93 64.56
CA LYS A 12 10.56 -28.10 64.93
C LYS A 12 9.44 -28.35 63.93
N PRO A 13 8.24 -28.76 64.33
CA PRO A 13 7.15 -29.00 63.40
C PRO A 13 6.88 -27.72 62.66
N PHE A 14 6.93 -27.77 61.33
CA PHE A 14 6.58 -26.63 60.43
C PHE A 14 5.15 -26.27 60.82
N LYS A 15 4.98 -25.11 61.49
CA LYS A 15 3.70 -24.77 62.10
C LYS A 15 2.60 -24.82 61.04
N ILE A 16 1.50 -25.49 61.29
CA ILE A 16 0.31 -25.59 60.42
C ILE A 16 -0.09 -24.20 59.90
N THR A 17 0.07 -23.15 60.72
CA THR A 17 -0.18 -21.76 60.37
C THR A 17 0.74 -21.26 59.22
N THR A 18 2.01 -21.70 59.14
CA THR A 18 2.92 -21.34 58.09
C THR A 18 2.50 -21.99 56.75
N ILE A 19 2.12 -23.25 56.79
CA ILE A 19 1.59 -23.99 55.63
C ILE A 19 0.30 -23.32 55.12
N LEU A 20 -0.62 -22.98 56.00
CA LEU A 20 -1.88 -22.31 55.66
C LEU A 20 -1.63 -20.94 55.03
N ASN A 21 -0.69 -20.13 55.55
CA ASN A 21 -0.34 -18.84 54.97
C ASN A 21 0.28 -18.97 53.55
N ILE A 22 1.12 -19.99 53.33
CA ILE A 22 1.66 -20.30 52.02
C ILE A 22 0.54 -20.67 51.03
N ILE A 23 -0.41 -21.51 51.45
CA ILE A 23 -1.55 -21.88 50.60
C ILE A 23 -2.40 -20.68 50.25
N ILE A 24 -2.70 -19.79 51.21
CA ILE A 24 -3.47 -18.57 50.98
C ILE A 24 -2.72 -17.64 50.02
N ALA A 25 -1.39 -17.49 50.19
CA ALA A 25 -0.58 -16.67 49.27
C ALA A 25 -0.59 -17.26 47.85
N ILE A 26 -0.43 -18.57 47.69
CA ILE A 26 -0.49 -19.24 46.38
C ILE A 26 -1.88 -19.05 45.72
N LEU A 27 -2.98 -19.26 46.50
CA LEU A 27 -4.34 -19.01 46.00
C LEU A 27 -4.54 -17.55 45.58
N GLY A 28 -4.03 -16.60 46.37
CA GLY A 28 -4.04 -15.17 46.00
C GLY A 28 -3.31 -14.88 44.70
N ILE A 29 -2.12 -15.47 44.50
CA ILE A 29 -1.34 -15.33 43.26
C ILE A 29 -2.11 -15.94 42.07
N ILE A 30 -2.73 -17.12 42.25
CA ILE A 30 -3.52 -17.77 41.18
C ILE A 30 -4.70 -16.91 40.79
N ILE A 31 -5.48 -16.39 41.76
CA ILE A 31 -6.61 -15.52 41.49
C ILE A 31 -6.19 -14.24 40.81
N LEU A 32 -5.12 -13.58 41.27
CA LEU A 32 -4.56 -12.37 40.66
C LEU A 32 -4.08 -12.65 39.24
N SER A 33 -3.36 -13.75 39.04
CA SER A 33 -2.90 -14.16 37.70
C SER A 33 -4.07 -14.40 36.75
N TYR A 34 -5.11 -15.14 37.23
CA TYR A 34 -6.33 -15.34 36.45
C TYR A 34 -7.00 -14.01 36.07
N TYR A 35 -7.12 -13.08 37.02
CA TYR A 35 -7.70 -11.77 36.80
C TYR A 35 -6.89 -10.95 35.76
N LEU A 36 -5.58 -10.92 35.88
CA LEU A 36 -4.70 -10.16 34.96
C LEU A 36 -4.66 -10.76 33.56
N LEU A 37 -4.75 -12.07 33.42
CA LEU A 37 -4.62 -12.79 32.16
C LEU A 37 -5.97 -13.01 31.46
N SER A 38 -7.09 -12.89 32.18
CA SER A 38 -8.43 -13.06 31.60
C SER A 38 -8.85 -11.85 30.76
N ALA A 39 -9.72 -12.07 29.78
CA ALA A 39 -10.37 -11.00 29.04
C ALA A 39 -11.23 -10.11 29.95
N PRO A 40 -11.46 -8.83 29.60
CA PRO A 40 -12.45 -7.98 30.25
C PRO A 40 -13.87 -8.57 30.18
N ASN A 41 -14.75 -8.29 31.17
CA ASN A 41 -16.08 -8.87 31.22
C ASN A 41 -17.00 -8.48 30.04
N GLU A 42 -16.81 -7.28 29.48
CA GLU A 42 -17.57 -6.77 28.33
C GLU A 42 -16.80 -6.87 27.01
N ASN A 43 -15.88 -7.81 26.91
CA ASN A 43 -15.05 -7.99 25.73
C ASN A 43 -15.93 -8.29 24.50
N LYS A 44 -15.69 -7.53 23.42
CA LYS A 44 -16.33 -7.68 22.11
C LYS A 44 -15.28 -8.09 21.08
N ILE A 45 -15.73 -8.57 19.93
CA ILE A 45 -14.87 -8.72 18.76
C ILE A 45 -14.31 -7.34 18.42
N ALA A 46 -13.00 -7.22 18.29
CA ALA A 46 -12.33 -5.96 17.97
C ALA A 46 -11.39 -6.13 16.81
N THR A 47 -11.40 -5.17 15.90
CA THR A 47 -10.40 -5.05 14.85
C THR A 47 -9.53 -3.84 15.17
N ILE A 48 -8.22 -4.06 15.14
CA ILE A 48 -7.19 -3.04 15.36
C ILE A 48 -6.37 -2.92 14.10
N HIS A 49 -6.13 -1.70 13.65
CA HIS A 49 -5.18 -1.42 12.57
C HIS A 49 -3.82 -1.08 13.15
N VAL A 50 -2.77 -1.73 12.66
CA VAL A 50 -1.38 -1.46 13.02
C VAL A 50 -0.70 -0.80 11.82
N SER A 51 -0.33 0.46 11.98
CA SER A 51 0.32 1.26 10.93
C SER A 51 1.83 0.99 10.86
N SER A 52 2.43 1.34 9.72
CA SER A 52 3.88 1.21 9.54
C SER A 52 4.65 2.14 10.48
N GLY A 53 5.60 1.57 11.23
CA GLY A 53 6.41 2.33 12.19
C GLY A 53 5.70 2.66 13.52
N GLU A 54 4.50 2.15 13.74
CA GLU A 54 3.77 2.36 14.98
C GLU A 54 4.49 1.71 16.16
N SER A 55 4.51 2.41 17.31
CA SER A 55 5.20 1.91 18.51
C SER A 55 4.39 0.82 19.21
N LEU A 56 5.09 -0.15 19.84
CA LEU A 56 4.42 -1.19 20.63
C LEU A 56 3.55 -0.60 21.75
N ASN A 57 3.94 0.56 22.32
CA ASN A 57 3.14 1.24 23.33
C ASN A 57 1.79 1.71 22.76
N SER A 58 1.81 2.34 21.59
CA SER A 58 0.59 2.79 20.89
C SER A 58 -0.33 1.62 20.61
N ILE A 59 0.18 0.56 19.98
CA ILE A 59 -0.56 -0.64 19.62
C ILE A 59 -1.24 -1.26 20.85
N THR A 60 -0.48 -1.46 21.95
CA THR A 60 -1.04 -2.08 23.17
C THR A 60 -2.05 -1.20 23.88
N SER A 61 -1.88 0.14 23.84
CA SER A 61 -2.84 1.11 24.38
C SER A 61 -4.13 1.16 23.57
N ASP A 62 -4.05 1.06 22.22
CA ASP A 62 -5.24 1.01 21.37
C ASP A 62 -6.04 -0.28 21.64
N ILE A 63 -5.38 -1.43 21.81
CA ILE A 63 -6.02 -2.70 22.17
C ILE A 63 -6.71 -2.62 23.54
N GLU A 64 -6.11 -1.95 24.53
CA GLU A 64 -6.71 -1.69 25.84
C GLU A 64 -7.93 -0.76 25.72
N SER A 65 -7.82 0.34 24.95
CA SER A 65 -8.91 1.30 24.78
C SER A 65 -10.18 0.69 24.19
N LYS A 66 -10.02 -0.37 23.39
CA LYS A 66 -11.13 -1.15 22.82
C LYS A 66 -11.63 -2.28 23.73
N ASN A 67 -11.25 -2.27 24.98
CA ASN A 67 -11.62 -3.31 25.97
C ASN A 67 -11.27 -4.74 25.52
N THR A 68 -10.23 -4.91 24.72
CA THR A 68 -9.78 -6.24 24.26
C THR A 68 -8.91 -6.92 25.32
N VAL A 69 -8.12 -6.12 26.05
CA VAL A 69 -7.34 -6.55 27.23
C VAL A 69 -7.61 -5.61 28.41
N ARG A 70 -7.31 -6.06 29.63
CA ARG A 70 -7.47 -5.24 30.85
C ARG A 70 -6.35 -4.23 31.03
N TYR A 71 -5.12 -4.62 30.70
CA TYR A 71 -3.91 -3.84 30.94
C TYR A 71 -2.96 -3.96 29.74
N SER A 72 -2.67 -2.86 29.11
CA SER A 72 -1.70 -2.76 28.01
C SER A 72 -0.29 -3.20 28.42
N SER A 73 0.09 -2.92 29.67
CA SER A 73 1.40 -3.32 30.22
C SER A 73 1.59 -4.84 30.27
N VAL A 74 0.55 -5.59 30.62
CA VAL A 74 0.56 -7.06 30.62
C VAL A 74 0.65 -7.60 29.20
N LEU A 75 -0.13 -7.03 28.28
CA LEU A 75 -0.06 -7.38 26.87
C LEU A 75 1.34 -7.12 26.31
N LYS A 76 1.89 -5.92 26.56
CA LYS A 76 3.23 -5.54 26.14
C LYS A 76 4.30 -6.52 26.63
N PHE A 77 4.24 -6.91 27.89
CA PHE A 77 5.16 -7.91 28.45
C PHE A 77 5.13 -9.21 27.65
N PHE A 78 3.94 -9.76 27.36
CA PHE A 78 3.84 -11.00 26.57
C PHE A 78 4.25 -10.82 25.11
N VAL A 79 3.94 -9.69 24.49
CA VAL A 79 4.41 -9.42 23.11
C VAL A 79 5.93 -9.41 23.05
N ILE A 80 6.60 -8.75 23.99
CA ILE A 80 8.07 -8.74 24.08
C ILE A 80 8.60 -10.16 24.30
N LEU A 81 7.98 -10.94 25.20
CA LEU A 81 8.37 -12.32 25.48
C LEU A 81 8.26 -13.24 24.26
N PHE A 82 7.22 -13.07 23.44
CA PHE A 82 6.94 -13.93 22.28
C PHE A 82 7.60 -13.41 20.99
N LYS A 83 7.97 -12.13 20.93
CA LYS A 83 8.57 -11.45 19.81
C LYS A 83 10.08 -11.67 19.80
N SER A 84 10.54 -12.79 19.29
CA SER A 84 11.96 -12.94 19.02
C SER A 84 12.34 -12.11 17.79
N ASP A 85 12.94 -10.92 17.98
CA ASP A 85 13.62 -10.05 16.98
C ASP A 85 12.85 -9.62 15.73
N ARG A 86 11.55 -9.86 15.63
CA ARG A 86 10.73 -9.49 14.47
C ARG A 86 9.94 -8.22 14.74
N GLN A 87 9.83 -7.35 13.74
CA GLN A 87 8.92 -6.22 13.79
C GLN A 87 7.47 -6.73 13.73
N ILE A 88 6.56 -6.06 14.43
CA ILE A 88 5.11 -6.33 14.31
C ILE A 88 4.71 -6.00 12.88
N THR A 89 3.99 -6.94 12.24
CA THR A 89 3.54 -6.74 10.86
C THR A 89 2.38 -5.75 10.82
N THR A 90 2.43 -4.85 9.84
CA THR A 90 1.38 -3.85 9.61
C THR A 90 0.12 -4.49 9.06
N GLY A 91 -1.04 -3.91 9.38
CA GLY A 91 -2.35 -4.35 8.90
C GLY A 91 -3.36 -4.56 10.02
N ASP A 92 -4.53 -5.08 9.65
CA ASP A 92 -5.63 -5.28 10.58
C ASP A 92 -5.50 -6.59 11.35
N TYR A 93 -5.67 -6.52 12.66
CA TYR A 93 -5.75 -7.68 13.55
C TYR A 93 -7.16 -7.83 14.07
N LEU A 94 -7.77 -8.98 13.83
CA LEU A 94 -9.07 -9.34 14.37
C LEU A 94 -8.89 -10.18 15.64
N PHE A 95 -9.40 -9.68 16.75
CA PHE A 95 -9.43 -10.37 18.04
C PHE A 95 -10.83 -10.88 18.34
N GLU A 96 -10.93 -12.18 18.61
CA GLU A 96 -12.18 -12.83 18.99
C GLU A 96 -12.58 -12.44 20.41
N LYS A 97 -13.86 -12.62 20.73
CA LYS A 97 -14.38 -12.45 22.09
C LYS A 97 -13.71 -13.40 23.06
N ASN A 98 -13.44 -12.93 24.28
CA ASN A 98 -12.92 -13.70 25.41
C ASN A 98 -11.53 -14.35 25.17
N GLN A 99 -10.71 -13.74 24.31
CA GLN A 99 -9.32 -14.20 24.18
C GLN A 99 -8.48 -13.79 25.39
N PRO A 100 -7.70 -14.71 25.97
CA PRO A 100 -6.75 -14.37 27.03
C PRO A 100 -5.59 -13.55 26.45
N VAL A 101 -5.01 -12.67 27.29
CA VAL A 101 -3.97 -11.70 26.87
C VAL A 101 -2.77 -12.35 26.18
N PHE A 102 -2.36 -13.54 26.62
CA PHE A 102 -1.22 -14.25 26.01
C PHE A 102 -1.53 -14.73 24.58
N LYS A 103 -2.79 -15.10 24.26
CA LYS A 103 -3.22 -15.49 22.91
C LYS A 103 -3.20 -14.28 21.98
N ILE A 104 -3.66 -13.11 22.46
CA ILE A 104 -3.59 -11.84 21.73
C ILE A 104 -2.12 -11.44 21.47
N ALA A 105 -1.28 -11.52 22.50
CA ALA A 105 0.14 -11.24 22.37
C ALA A 105 0.85 -12.17 21.36
N TRP A 106 0.53 -13.46 21.39
CA TRP A 106 1.04 -14.43 20.42
C TRP A 106 0.62 -14.11 19.00
N GLN A 107 -0.66 -13.75 18.82
CA GLN A 107 -1.22 -13.37 17.53
C GLN A 107 -0.47 -12.16 16.94
N ILE A 108 -0.25 -11.11 17.73
CA ILE A 108 0.51 -9.91 17.34
C ILE A 108 1.96 -10.26 17.03
N ALA A 109 2.62 -11.01 17.92
CA ALA A 109 4.03 -11.36 17.78
C ALA A 109 4.31 -12.21 16.52
N ARG A 110 3.32 -12.99 16.07
CA ARG A 110 3.43 -13.88 14.89
C ARG A 110 2.86 -13.28 13.62
N GLY A 111 2.24 -12.10 13.67
CA GLY A 111 1.60 -11.49 12.52
C GLY A 111 0.35 -12.25 12.04
N ASN A 112 -0.37 -12.88 12.96
CA ASN A 112 -1.61 -13.58 12.65
C ASN A 112 -2.76 -12.58 12.63
N HIS A 113 -3.07 -12.04 11.48
CA HIS A 113 -4.06 -10.98 11.32
C HIS A 113 -5.50 -11.45 11.57
N ASN A 114 -5.84 -12.71 11.22
CA ASN A 114 -7.22 -13.26 11.20
C ASN A 114 -8.19 -12.42 10.34
N VAL A 115 -7.66 -11.55 9.47
CA VAL A 115 -8.37 -10.76 8.48
C VAL A 115 -7.67 -10.92 7.15
N ASN A 116 -8.42 -11.16 6.09
CA ASN A 116 -7.85 -11.25 4.75
C ASN A 116 -7.78 -9.85 4.12
N PRO A 117 -6.64 -9.49 3.52
CA PRO A 117 -6.54 -8.25 2.76
C PRO A 117 -7.40 -8.34 1.49
N ILE A 118 -7.94 -7.20 1.09
CA ILE A 118 -8.72 -7.02 -0.14
C ILE A 118 -7.77 -6.72 -1.28
N LYS A 119 -7.81 -7.57 -2.31
CA LYS A 119 -6.98 -7.39 -3.50
C LYS A 119 -7.65 -6.42 -4.47
N ILE A 120 -6.95 -5.34 -4.81
CA ILE A 120 -7.41 -4.28 -5.69
C ILE A 120 -6.40 -4.12 -6.84
N THR A 121 -6.90 -4.22 -8.08
CA THR A 121 -6.08 -4.05 -9.29
C THR A 121 -6.45 -2.73 -9.98
N PHE A 122 -5.46 -1.90 -10.21
CA PHE A 122 -5.56 -0.71 -11.03
C PHE A 122 -4.94 -0.98 -12.40
N LYS A 123 -5.69 -0.75 -13.46
CA LYS A 123 -5.22 -0.91 -14.83
C LYS A 123 -4.31 0.27 -15.21
N GLU A 124 -3.33 0.02 -16.09
CA GLU A 124 -2.52 1.08 -16.69
C GLU A 124 -3.46 2.10 -17.37
N GLY A 125 -3.11 3.37 -17.32
CA GLY A 125 -3.94 4.45 -17.85
C GLY A 125 -5.14 4.88 -16.98
N ILE A 126 -5.28 4.36 -15.76
CA ILE A 126 -6.34 4.75 -14.83
C ILE A 126 -6.09 6.18 -14.31
N THR A 127 -7.16 6.96 -14.11
CA THR A 127 -7.10 8.27 -13.46
C THR A 127 -7.19 8.15 -11.94
N ASN A 128 -6.78 9.20 -11.22
CA ASN A 128 -6.92 9.23 -9.75
C ASN A 128 -8.38 9.20 -9.31
N GLU A 129 -9.29 9.81 -10.08
CA GLU A 129 -10.73 9.77 -9.86
C GLU A 129 -11.29 8.34 -9.95
N GLU A 130 -10.87 7.60 -10.97
CA GLU A 130 -11.25 6.19 -11.15
C GLU A 130 -10.66 5.31 -10.04
N MET A 131 -9.38 5.55 -9.63
CA MET A 131 -8.78 4.87 -8.48
C MET A 131 -9.58 5.13 -7.21
N ALA A 132 -9.93 6.39 -6.93
CA ALA A 132 -10.70 6.77 -5.77
C ALA A 132 -12.09 6.10 -5.75
N THR A 133 -12.72 5.96 -6.90
CA THR A 133 -14.01 5.26 -7.04
C THR A 133 -13.90 3.77 -6.71
N ILE A 134 -12.88 3.10 -7.24
CA ILE A 134 -12.61 1.68 -6.94
C ILE A 134 -12.27 1.46 -5.46
N LEU A 135 -11.48 2.35 -4.88
CA LEU A 135 -11.12 2.27 -3.45
C LEU A 135 -12.34 2.47 -2.55
N ALA A 136 -13.20 3.44 -2.87
CA ALA A 136 -14.41 3.72 -2.11
C ALA A 136 -15.43 2.56 -2.16
N ASP A 137 -15.51 1.86 -3.30
CA ASP A 137 -16.35 0.66 -3.45
C ASP A 137 -15.86 -0.52 -2.60
N LYS A 138 -14.54 -0.67 -2.44
CA LYS A 138 -13.93 -1.86 -1.84
C LYS A 138 -13.50 -1.71 -0.38
N LEU A 139 -13.20 -0.49 0.06
CA LEU A 139 -12.64 -0.23 1.40
C LEU A 139 -13.59 0.64 2.22
N PRO A 140 -14.27 0.08 3.25
CA PRO A 140 -15.31 0.79 4.01
C PRO A 140 -14.85 2.07 4.72
N GLY A 141 -13.56 2.15 5.08
CA GLY A 141 -12.97 3.30 5.78
C GLY A 141 -12.30 4.34 4.85
N PHE A 142 -12.32 4.12 3.53
CA PHE A 142 -11.64 4.99 2.59
C PHE A 142 -12.29 6.37 2.48
N ARG A 143 -11.48 7.41 2.58
CA ARG A 143 -11.91 8.80 2.47
C ARG A 143 -11.54 9.37 1.09
N ARG A 144 -12.49 9.30 0.16
CA ARG A 144 -12.33 9.77 -1.23
C ARG A 144 -11.92 11.24 -1.31
N ASP A 145 -12.52 12.07 -0.46
CA ASP A 145 -12.20 13.50 -0.35
C ASP A 145 -10.73 13.73 0.03
N LEU A 146 -10.24 13.04 1.05
CA LEU A 146 -8.84 13.12 1.49
C LEU A 146 -7.88 12.58 0.43
N PHE A 147 -8.26 11.52 -0.29
CA PHE A 147 -7.43 10.97 -1.36
C PHE A 147 -7.24 11.97 -2.49
N LEU A 148 -8.32 12.62 -2.96
CA LEU A 148 -8.27 13.54 -4.09
C LEU A 148 -7.69 14.92 -3.74
N THR A 149 -7.72 15.33 -2.48
CA THR A 149 -7.15 16.60 -2.02
C THR A 149 -5.73 16.48 -1.46
N ASN A 150 -5.24 15.27 -1.29
CA ASN A 150 -3.87 15.05 -0.80
C ASN A 150 -2.86 15.54 -1.84
N ILE A 151 -1.92 16.38 -1.41
CA ILE A 151 -0.87 16.96 -2.27
C ILE A 151 0.00 15.90 -2.95
N ASP A 152 0.11 14.71 -2.36
CA ASP A 152 0.91 13.61 -2.88
C ASP A 152 0.16 12.76 -3.93
N THR A 153 -1.14 12.99 -4.12
CA THR A 153 -1.95 12.30 -5.15
C THR A 153 -1.93 13.02 -6.49
N LYS A 154 -0.73 13.39 -6.97
CA LYS A 154 -0.61 13.96 -8.31
C LYS A 154 -0.96 12.91 -9.37
N GLN A 155 -1.77 13.30 -10.34
CA GLN A 155 -2.07 12.48 -11.50
C GLN A 155 -0.77 12.05 -12.19
N GLY A 156 -0.66 10.76 -12.55
CA GLY A 156 0.52 10.20 -13.18
C GLY A 156 1.57 9.62 -12.23
N TYR A 157 1.45 9.86 -10.91
CA TYR A 157 2.45 9.45 -9.91
C TYR A 157 1.97 8.37 -8.94
N LEU A 158 0.78 7.82 -9.17
CA LEU A 158 0.26 6.65 -8.44
C LEU A 158 0.35 5.42 -9.35
N PHE A 159 1.32 4.52 -9.08
CA PHE A 159 1.61 3.45 -10.03
C PHE A 159 0.45 2.46 -10.14
N PRO A 160 -0.05 2.14 -11.37
CA PRO A 160 -1.07 1.14 -11.59
C PRO A 160 -0.48 -0.27 -11.42
N ASP A 161 -0.99 -1.02 -10.45
CA ASP A 161 -0.55 -2.38 -10.13
C ASP A 161 -1.68 -3.08 -9.35
N THR A 162 -1.42 -4.31 -8.90
CA THR A 162 -2.30 -5.02 -7.98
C THR A 162 -1.78 -4.87 -6.55
N TYR A 163 -2.62 -4.32 -5.68
CA TYR A 163 -2.32 -4.08 -4.28
C TYR A 163 -3.22 -4.91 -3.38
N SER A 164 -2.75 -5.15 -2.16
CA SER A 164 -3.53 -5.81 -1.12
C SER A 164 -3.64 -4.86 0.07
N PHE A 165 -4.86 -4.41 0.38
CA PHE A 165 -5.14 -3.51 1.48
C PHE A 165 -6.03 -4.21 2.50
N TYR A 166 -5.76 -3.97 3.79
CA TYR A 166 -6.68 -4.38 4.84
C TYR A 166 -7.89 -3.44 4.92
N PRO A 167 -9.05 -3.90 5.43
CA PRO A 167 -10.27 -3.09 5.47
C PRO A 167 -10.14 -1.73 6.18
N LEU A 168 -9.28 -1.63 7.20
CA LEU A 168 -9.04 -0.40 7.96
C LEU A 168 -7.79 0.37 7.52
N THR A 169 -7.14 -0.04 6.43
CA THR A 169 -5.98 0.70 5.88
C THR A 169 -6.38 2.16 5.63
N THR A 170 -5.61 3.08 6.16
CA THR A 170 -5.90 4.51 6.06
C THR A 170 -5.68 5.04 4.65
N THR A 171 -6.36 6.12 4.30
CA THR A 171 -6.18 6.79 2.99
C THR A 171 -4.73 7.22 2.77
N GLU A 172 -4.05 7.69 3.82
CA GLU A 172 -2.64 8.08 3.76
C GLU A 172 -1.72 6.90 3.44
N GLU A 173 -1.92 5.75 4.09
CA GLU A 173 -1.15 4.52 3.81
C GLU A 173 -1.36 4.02 2.39
N ILE A 174 -2.58 4.14 1.87
CA ILE A 174 -2.89 3.81 0.46
C ILE A 174 -2.07 4.72 -0.46
N VAL A 175 -2.13 6.04 -0.28
CA VAL A 175 -1.36 7.01 -1.07
C VAL A 175 0.13 6.71 -1.00
N ASN A 176 0.67 6.49 0.20
CA ASN A 176 2.07 6.16 0.42
C ASN A 176 2.48 4.86 -0.31
N THR A 177 1.61 3.86 -0.31
CA THR A 177 1.86 2.59 -0.99
C THR A 177 1.93 2.77 -2.51
N LEU A 178 0.95 3.46 -3.10
CA LEU A 178 0.87 3.72 -4.53
C LEU A 178 2.04 4.58 -5.03
N SER A 179 2.33 5.69 -4.32
CA SER A 179 3.41 6.62 -4.67
C SER A 179 4.80 6.02 -4.45
N SER A 180 5.00 5.21 -3.40
CA SER A 180 6.26 4.51 -3.16
C SER A 180 6.52 3.46 -4.22
N ASN A 181 5.50 2.75 -4.71
CA ASN A 181 5.64 1.84 -5.83
C ASN A 181 6.04 2.60 -7.12
N PHE A 182 5.43 3.76 -7.39
CA PHE A 182 5.85 4.63 -8.48
C PHE A 182 7.34 4.99 -8.37
N LYS A 183 7.77 5.51 -7.22
CA LYS A 183 9.19 5.87 -6.98
C LYS A 183 10.12 4.68 -7.19
N LYS A 184 9.73 3.49 -6.71
CA LYS A 184 10.48 2.25 -6.90
C LYS A 184 10.59 1.86 -8.38
N ARG A 185 9.50 1.94 -9.16
CA ARG A 185 9.50 1.63 -10.60
C ARG A 185 10.34 2.62 -11.39
N ILE A 186 10.21 3.91 -11.10
CA ILE A 186 11.00 4.97 -11.74
C ILE A 186 12.49 4.83 -11.44
N SER A 187 12.87 4.42 -10.23
CA SER A 187 14.30 4.25 -9.89
C SER A 187 15.04 3.27 -10.82
N LEU A 188 14.33 2.33 -11.42
CA LEU A 188 14.90 1.40 -12.42
C LEU A 188 15.27 2.11 -13.75
N LEU A 189 14.71 3.29 -14.00
CA LEU A 189 14.92 4.09 -15.22
C LEU A 189 15.78 5.32 -15.00
N ASN A 190 16.31 5.55 -13.78
CA ASN A 190 17.04 6.77 -13.42
C ASN A 190 18.19 7.11 -14.39
N SER A 191 18.98 6.13 -14.82
CA SER A 191 20.07 6.35 -15.76
C SER A 191 19.55 6.88 -17.11
N LYS A 192 18.45 6.31 -17.62
CA LYS A 192 17.80 6.74 -18.86
C LYS A 192 17.18 8.12 -18.73
N ILE A 193 16.54 8.41 -17.60
CA ILE A 193 15.95 9.73 -17.30
C ILE A 193 17.05 10.78 -17.32
N ASN A 194 18.13 10.57 -16.59
CA ASN A 194 19.24 11.51 -16.51
C ASN A 194 19.92 11.77 -17.86
N SER A 195 20.02 10.74 -18.71
CA SER A 195 20.63 10.87 -20.04
C SER A 195 19.67 11.44 -21.09
N SER A 196 18.36 11.45 -20.85
CA SER A 196 17.35 11.92 -21.82
C SER A 196 17.32 13.44 -22.03
N GLY A 197 17.83 14.21 -21.07
CA GLY A 197 17.71 15.67 -21.05
C GLY A 197 16.29 16.21 -20.83
N LYS A 198 15.34 15.32 -20.48
CA LYS A 198 13.93 15.67 -20.21
C LYS A 198 13.66 15.65 -18.71
N SER A 199 12.71 16.46 -18.25
CA SER A 199 12.25 16.40 -16.87
C SER A 199 11.42 15.12 -16.61
N LEU A 200 11.40 14.64 -15.37
CA LEU A 200 10.52 13.52 -15.00
C LEU A 200 9.05 13.87 -15.27
N SER A 201 8.65 15.12 -15.07
CA SER A 201 7.29 15.59 -15.37
C SER A 201 6.95 15.42 -16.85
N ASP A 202 7.85 15.88 -17.77
CA ASP A 202 7.62 15.73 -19.21
C ASP A 202 7.52 14.27 -19.63
N ILE A 203 8.36 13.42 -19.05
CA ILE A 203 8.37 11.97 -19.31
C ILE A 203 7.06 11.32 -18.88
N VAL A 204 6.59 11.61 -17.66
CA VAL A 204 5.34 11.05 -17.12
C VAL A 204 4.13 11.59 -17.88
N THR A 205 4.13 12.88 -18.22
CA THR A 205 3.06 13.49 -19.02
C THR A 205 2.98 12.88 -20.41
N MET A 206 4.12 12.73 -21.11
CA MET A 206 4.17 12.04 -22.39
C MET A 206 3.71 10.58 -22.26
N ALA A 207 4.18 9.85 -21.24
CA ALA A 207 3.78 8.47 -21.00
C ALA A 207 2.28 8.33 -20.76
N SER A 208 1.66 9.26 -20.03
CA SER A 208 0.22 9.26 -19.80
C SER A 208 -0.62 9.46 -21.07
N ILE A 209 -0.09 10.20 -22.01
CA ILE A 209 -0.67 10.36 -23.35
C ILE A 209 -0.52 9.06 -24.14
N LEU A 210 0.69 8.51 -24.19
CA LEU A 210 0.97 7.25 -24.89
C LEU A 210 0.09 6.11 -24.39
N GLU A 211 -0.18 6.07 -23.09
CA GLU A 211 -1.04 5.06 -22.48
C GLU A 211 -2.49 5.10 -22.99
N LYS A 212 -2.96 6.27 -23.41
CA LYS A 212 -4.31 6.45 -23.95
C LYS A 212 -4.36 6.36 -25.47
N GLU A 213 -3.25 6.67 -26.16
CA GLU A 213 -3.17 6.76 -27.63
C GLU A 213 -2.68 5.46 -28.29
N ALA A 214 -1.78 4.71 -27.64
CA ALA A 214 -1.26 3.49 -28.21
C ALA A 214 -2.29 2.34 -28.08
N ALA A 215 -2.74 1.80 -29.19
CA ALA A 215 -3.62 0.62 -29.22
C ALA A 215 -2.89 -0.65 -28.76
N GLY A 216 -1.55 -0.65 -28.82
CA GLY A 216 -0.67 -1.73 -28.37
C GLY A 216 0.66 -1.18 -27.82
N LYS A 217 1.34 -1.98 -26.99
CA LYS A 217 2.64 -1.59 -26.40
C LYS A 217 3.74 -1.42 -27.46
N ASP A 218 3.61 -2.08 -28.61
CA ASP A 218 4.61 -2.07 -29.68
C ASP A 218 4.60 -0.75 -30.46
N ASP A 219 3.48 -0.04 -30.53
CA ASP A 219 3.34 1.23 -31.25
C ASP A 219 3.80 2.43 -30.41
N ALA A 220 3.83 2.31 -29.10
CA ALA A 220 4.12 3.40 -28.18
C ALA A 220 5.48 4.10 -28.45
N PRO A 221 6.60 3.41 -28.76
CA PRO A 221 7.88 4.08 -29.04
C PRO A 221 7.88 4.93 -30.31
N ILE A 222 7.18 4.49 -31.38
CA ILE A 222 7.12 5.27 -32.63
C ILE A 222 6.15 6.44 -32.50
N ILE A 223 4.99 6.26 -31.80
CA ILE A 223 4.06 7.34 -31.48
C ILE A 223 4.77 8.38 -30.60
N SER A 224 5.56 7.93 -29.60
CA SER A 224 6.41 8.81 -28.80
C SER A 224 7.34 9.66 -29.65
N GLY A 225 8.01 9.04 -30.65
CA GLY A 225 8.87 9.76 -31.60
C GLY A 225 8.13 10.84 -32.38
N ILE A 226 6.92 10.53 -32.85
CA ILE A 226 6.05 11.48 -33.55
C ILE A 226 5.68 12.65 -32.66
N LEU A 227 5.21 12.37 -31.41
CA LEU A 227 4.77 13.43 -30.51
C LEU A 227 5.93 14.33 -30.05
N TRP A 228 7.11 13.75 -29.74
CA TRP A 228 8.31 14.56 -29.45
C TRP A 228 8.77 15.41 -30.65
N ASN A 229 8.65 14.89 -31.88
CA ASN A 229 8.95 15.68 -33.09
C ASN A 229 7.96 16.84 -33.26
N ARG A 230 6.65 16.62 -33.02
CA ARG A 230 5.65 17.70 -33.04
C ARG A 230 5.99 18.82 -32.04
N ILE A 231 6.36 18.43 -30.79
CA ILE A 231 6.81 19.42 -29.78
C ILE A 231 7.99 20.21 -30.27
N LYS A 232 9.04 19.53 -30.81
CA LYS A 232 10.25 20.18 -31.34
C LYS A 232 9.95 21.14 -32.47
N MET A 233 8.95 20.86 -33.31
CA MET A 233 8.50 21.69 -34.41
C MET A 233 7.51 22.78 -34.02
N GLY A 234 7.13 22.87 -32.72
CA GLY A 234 6.12 23.79 -32.23
C GLY A 234 4.71 23.52 -32.76
N MET A 235 4.43 22.26 -33.09
CA MET A 235 3.11 21.78 -33.50
C MET A 235 2.25 21.39 -32.30
N PRO A 236 0.92 21.57 -32.33
CA PRO A 236 0.01 21.04 -31.32
C PRO A 236 -0.02 19.50 -31.37
N LEU A 237 -0.16 18.84 -30.23
CA LEU A 237 -0.14 17.37 -30.17
C LEU A 237 -1.43 16.75 -30.74
N GLN A 238 -2.58 17.40 -30.59
CA GLN A 238 -3.88 16.96 -31.13
C GLN A 238 -4.21 15.53 -30.74
N VAL A 239 -4.13 15.23 -29.44
CA VAL A 239 -4.47 13.92 -28.88
C VAL A 239 -5.87 13.95 -28.28
N ASP A 240 -6.72 12.99 -28.65
CA ASP A 240 -8.13 12.98 -28.26
C ASP A 240 -8.33 12.83 -26.75
N ALA A 241 -7.44 12.11 -26.10
CA ALA A 241 -7.44 11.95 -24.65
C ALA A 241 -7.16 13.25 -23.87
N ALA A 242 -6.62 14.28 -24.53
CA ALA A 242 -6.29 15.59 -23.94
C ALA A 242 -6.70 16.74 -24.87
N MET A 243 -7.95 17.14 -24.86
CA MET A 243 -8.54 18.14 -25.75
C MET A 243 -7.83 19.50 -25.71
N SER A 244 -7.15 19.86 -24.62
CA SER A 244 -6.31 21.06 -24.52
C SER A 244 -5.19 21.08 -25.57
N THR A 245 -4.67 19.90 -25.95
CA THR A 245 -3.57 19.74 -26.92
C THR A 245 -3.93 20.10 -28.37
N TYR A 246 -5.20 20.34 -28.66
CA TYR A 246 -5.66 20.91 -29.93
C TYR A 246 -5.46 22.41 -30.00
N LYS A 247 -5.45 23.09 -28.85
CA LYS A 247 -5.38 24.57 -28.76
C LYS A 247 -4.03 25.05 -28.29
N THR A 248 -3.30 24.24 -27.51
CA THR A 248 -1.99 24.60 -26.95
C THR A 248 -0.88 23.80 -27.62
N LYS A 249 0.33 24.39 -27.66
CA LYS A 249 1.55 23.72 -28.11
C LYS A 249 2.27 23.11 -26.92
N GLY A 250 2.97 22.02 -27.14
CA GLY A 250 3.70 21.31 -26.07
C GLY A 250 2.87 20.29 -25.35
N LEU A 251 3.40 19.80 -24.22
CA LEU A 251 2.68 18.88 -23.33
C LEU A 251 1.60 19.60 -22.52
N PRO A 252 0.55 18.90 -22.09
CA PRO A 252 -0.32 19.41 -21.04
C PRO A 252 0.47 19.72 -19.77
N ASP A 253 -0.06 20.61 -18.93
CA ASP A 253 0.58 21.01 -17.66
C ASP A 253 0.72 19.84 -16.69
N GLU A 254 -0.20 18.86 -16.75
CA GLU A 254 -0.23 17.69 -15.90
C GLU A 254 -0.48 16.41 -16.70
N PRO A 255 -0.02 15.25 -16.20
CA PRO A 255 -0.36 13.95 -16.76
C PRO A 255 -1.87 13.72 -16.79
N ILE A 256 -2.39 13.06 -17.83
CA ILE A 256 -3.83 12.81 -18.02
C ILE A 256 -4.31 11.47 -17.41
N SER A 257 -3.37 10.61 -17.04
CA SER A 257 -3.64 9.31 -16.40
C SER A 257 -2.37 8.80 -15.70
N ASN A 258 -2.49 7.68 -14.99
CA ASN A 258 -1.34 6.99 -14.40
C ASN A 258 -0.79 5.96 -15.39
N PRO A 259 0.40 6.18 -15.98
CA PRO A 259 0.97 5.32 -17.01
C PRO A 259 1.61 4.06 -16.42
N GLY A 260 1.71 3.01 -17.24
CA GLY A 260 2.50 1.83 -16.97
C GLY A 260 3.99 2.03 -17.24
N LEU A 261 4.81 1.05 -16.82
CA LEU A 261 6.27 1.14 -16.99
C LEU A 261 6.67 1.10 -18.46
N SER A 262 5.93 0.38 -19.31
CA SER A 262 6.22 0.26 -20.75
C SER A 262 6.08 1.59 -21.50
N THR A 263 5.05 2.37 -21.20
CA THR A 263 4.83 3.67 -21.83
C THR A 263 5.76 4.74 -21.26
N ILE A 264 6.17 4.63 -19.99
CA ILE A 264 7.25 5.46 -19.43
C ILE A 264 8.57 5.17 -20.16
N ASP A 265 8.91 3.90 -20.38
CA ASP A 265 10.12 3.54 -21.14
C ASP A 265 10.03 4.00 -22.61
N ALA A 266 8.85 3.88 -23.26
CA ALA A 266 8.62 4.38 -24.61
C ALA A 266 8.77 5.90 -24.71
N SER A 267 8.37 6.66 -23.69
CA SER A 267 8.57 8.11 -23.65
C SER A 267 10.04 8.51 -23.55
N LEU A 268 10.86 7.68 -22.91
CA LEU A 268 12.32 7.85 -22.78
C LEU A 268 13.09 7.42 -24.03
N ASN A 269 12.62 6.36 -24.70
CA ASN A 269 13.27 5.72 -25.85
C ASN A 269 12.41 5.86 -27.13
N PRO A 270 12.12 7.10 -27.59
CA PRO A 270 11.31 7.30 -28.79
C PRO A 270 12.04 6.77 -30.03
N ILE A 271 11.30 6.07 -30.91
CA ILE A 271 11.83 5.67 -32.19
C ILE A 271 11.81 6.91 -33.12
N SER A 272 12.98 7.28 -33.60
CA SER A 272 13.11 8.39 -34.55
C SER A 272 12.43 8.06 -35.89
N SER A 273 11.59 8.96 -36.39
CA SER A 273 10.89 8.79 -37.64
C SER A 273 10.67 10.14 -38.33
N THR A 274 10.34 10.11 -39.61
CA THR A 274 9.91 11.28 -40.38
C THR A 274 8.41 11.50 -40.36
N TYR A 275 7.67 10.64 -39.67
CA TYR A 275 6.22 10.73 -39.54
C TYR A 275 5.82 11.85 -38.58
N LEU A 276 4.70 12.52 -38.92
CA LEU A 276 4.09 13.58 -38.11
C LEU A 276 2.64 13.29 -37.74
N PHE A 277 2.02 12.29 -38.36
CA PHE A 277 0.63 11.92 -38.17
C PHE A 277 0.51 10.39 -38.05
N TYR A 278 -0.47 9.94 -37.27
CA TYR A 278 -0.85 8.55 -37.17
C TYR A 278 -2.37 8.44 -36.99
N LEU A 279 -2.92 7.29 -37.27
CA LEU A 279 -4.28 6.90 -36.93
C LEU A 279 -4.32 5.39 -36.70
N HIS A 280 -5.24 4.94 -35.88
CA HIS A 280 -5.58 3.52 -35.74
C HIS A 280 -6.82 3.23 -36.58
N ASP A 281 -6.80 2.13 -37.33
CA ASP A 281 -7.97 1.65 -38.05
C ASP A 281 -8.92 0.87 -37.13
N LYS A 282 -10.05 0.38 -37.68
CA LYS A 282 -11.07 -0.37 -36.96
C LYS A 282 -10.56 -1.71 -36.35
N ASN A 283 -9.42 -2.20 -36.84
CA ASN A 283 -8.75 -3.40 -36.36
C ASN A 283 -7.62 -3.09 -35.36
N GLY A 284 -7.41 -1.82 -35.01
CA GLY A 284 -6.32 -1.37 -34.14
C GLY A 284 -4.95 -1.30 -34.80
N VAL A 285 -4.87 -1.43 -36.14
CA VAL A 285 -3.60 -1.29 -36.87
C VAL A 285 -3.29 0.18 -37.04
N VAL A 286 -2.03 0.58 -36.69
CA VAL A 286 -1.60 1.96 -36.80
C VAL A 286 -1.09 2.27 -38.22
N HIS A 287 -1.52 3.41 -38.77
CA HIS A 287 -1.11 3.93 -40.06
C HIS A 287 -0.43 5.28 -39.88
N PHE A 288 0.82 5.37 -40.32
CA PHE A 288 1.66 6.58 -40.21
C PHE A 288 1.65 7.41 -41.48
N SER A 289 1.80 8.74 -41.33
CA SER A 289 1.86 9.67 -42.47
C SER A 289 2.86 10.77 -42.18
N LYS A 290 3.56 11.24 -43.24
CA LYS A 290 4.52 12.35 -43.14
C LYS A 290 3.84 13.71 -43.30
N THR A 291 2.78 13.76 -44.12
CA THR A 291 2.05 14.99 -44.43
C THR A 291 0.58 14.89 -44.04
N TYR A 292 -0.05 16.06 -43.84
CA TYR A 292 -1.48 16.12 -43.56
C TYR A 292 -2.32 15.61 -44.74
N GLN A 293 -1.84 15.75 -45.97
CA GLN A 293 -2.53 15.22 -47.16
C GLN A 293 -2.55 13.70 -47.15
N GLU A 294 -1.41 13.06 -46.90
CA GLU A 294 -1.34 11.60 -46.71
C GLU A 294 -2.26 11.13 -45.54
N HIS A 295 -2.28 11.88 -44.44
CA HIS A 295 -3.14 11.58 -43.32
C HIS A 295 -4.62 11.61 -43.70
N LYS A 296 -5.08 12.60 -44.45
CA LYS A 296 -6.44 12.66 -45.00
C LYS A 296 -6.77 11.45 -45.88
N LEU A 297 -5.82 11.03 -46.72
CA LEU A 297 -6.00 9.84 -47.56
C LEU A 297 -6.15 8.58 -46.69
N ASN A 298 -5.33 8.44 -45.64
CA ASN A 298 -5.43 7.34 -44.72
C ASN A 298 -6.77 7.34 -43.95
N ILE A 299 -7.28 8.49 -43.51
CA ILE A 299 -8.61 8.62 -42.89
C ILE A 299 -9.70 8.09 -43.84
N ASN A 300 -9.66 8.53 -45.13
CA ASN A 300 -10.65 8.08 -46.09
C ASN A 300 -10.56 6.59 -46.42
N ARG A 301 -9.35 6.01 -46.36
CA ARG A 301 -9.07 4.62 -46.71
C ARG A 301 -9.39 3.63 -45.59
N TYR A 302 -9.12 4.02 -44.36
CA TYR A 302 -9.12 3.09 -43.22
C TYR A 302 -10.22 3.36 -42.18
N LEU A 303 -10.80 4.57 -42.16
CA LEU A 303 -11.84 4.92 -41.18
C LEU A 303 -13.25 5.08 -41.79
N LYS A 304 -13.36 5.28 -43.10
CA LYS A 304 -14.63 5.29 -43.82
C LYS A 304 -14.88 3.95 -44.45
#